data_97075d84356ff635e840b94e5f2f8830
#
_entry.id   97075d84356ff635e840b94e5f2f8830
#
_cell.length_a   1.000
_cell.length_b   1.000
_cell.length_c   1.000
_cell.angle_alpha   90.00
_cell.angle_beta   90.00
_cell.angle_gamma   90.00
#
_symmetry.space_group_name_H-M   'P 1'
#
loop_
_entity.id
_entity.type
_entity.pdbx_description
1 polymer ?
#
loop_
_entity_poly.entity_id
_entity_poly.type
_entity_poly.pdbx_seq_one_letter_code
_entity_poly.pdbx_strand_id
1 'polypeptide(L)'
;MGTLTIEHANAMPAPTWHRLHVNDVDIELPSGLAAAQQVEVSCEEGLQGEVGAFDRALSSLSVAADCLHPFMAAQGLRDQPAACAADHEPSPVEPASAPTSAAHQVDDQATLAAAMEGGAAAHQIDDQSTLPAAMEDGTAAEGGAASEEGAAMEGLDAPALSAYQLQALENRYLSPADVFTTGMGDEAREYLEFVAGEPVVLATRPDERTCATVRVEGVDGAANAAAVDVVAAAGSSLSLAVALDSPAPGAGVVGVRLRVFAGADARVDVAVTQTLDDGWIALDDAGIVLDERARVQVRHTVLGAGRAYTGLDADLRGDDARLDIDTRYLGHASQQRDFNYVAHQRGRRTVCNLDANGVLAGESEKTLRGTIELVHGCKGSVGSEQETVLLADERVANRTVPVILCDEDDVAGNHGATIGHVRPEQLFYLASRGISPDDAERLFITASFEEAAINAPDQRTRLSVTRLAAARGIEIEEAVA
;
A
#
# COMPACT_ATOMS: atom_id res chain seq x y z
N MET A 1 -34.27 -4.92 2.57
CA MET A 1 -33.15 -5.76 3.00
C MET A 1 -32.58 -5.10 4.23
N GLY A 2 -32.12 -5.85 5.24
CA GLY A 2 -31.39 -5.27 6.37
C GLY A 2 -30.00 -4.82 5.93
N THR A 3 -29.30 -4.11 6.80
CA THR A 3 -27.92 -3.67 6.60
C THR A 3 -27.01 -4.42 7.57
N LEU A 4 -25.85 -4.85 7.13
CA LEU A 4 -24.71 -5.27 7.93
C LEU A 4 -23.70 -4.13 7.88
N THR A 5 -23.23 -3.68 9.03
CA THR A 5 -22.23 -2.63 9.08
C THR A 5 -20.90 -3.22 9.51
N ILE A 6 -19.83 -2.94 8.79
CA ILE A 6 -18.45 -3.12 9.24
C ILE A 6 -18.04 -1.78 9.81
N GLU A 7 -17.83 -1.73 11.11
CA GLU A 7 -17.51 -0.50 11.83
C GLU A 7 -16.00 -0.22 11.76
N HIS A 8 -15.64 1.06 11.71
CA HIS A 8 -14.26 1.54 11.75
C HIS A 8 -13.31 0.89 10.72
N ALA A 9 -13.81 0.55 9.53
CA ALA A 9 -12.95 0.08 8.44
C ALA A 9 -12.00 1.18 7.96
N ASN A 10 -10.89 0.80 7.35
CA ASN A 10 -9.87 1.73 6.85
C ASN A 10 -9.41 2.73 7.94
N ALA A 11 -9.28 2.26 9.18
CA ALA A 11 -8.90 3.11 10.31
C ALA A 11 -7.42 3.51 10.25
N MET A 12 -7.16 4.78 10.53
CA MET A 12 -5.78 5.28 10.64
C MET A 12 -5.14 4.82 11.95
N PRO A 13 -3.85 4.43 11.94
CA PRO A 13 -3.14 4.03 13.17
C PRO A 13 -3.07 5.14 14.23
N ALA A 14 -3.05 6.39 13.79
CA ALA A 14 -3.02 7.56 14.67
C ALA A 14 -4.14 8.54 14.29
N PRO A 15 -5.35 8.38 14.81
CA PRO A 15 -6.49 9.23 14.46
C PRO A 15 -6.26 10.68 14.96
N THR A 16 -6.21 11.62 14.04
CA THR A 16 -5.94 13.04 14.33
C THR A 16 -7.08 13.98 13.98
N TRP A 17 -8.04 13.52 13.16
CA TRP A 17 -9.06 14.36 12.54
C TRP A 17 -10.49 14.04 12.99
N HIS A 18 -10.70 13.83 14.28
CA HIS A 18 -12.01 13.43 14.85
C HIS A 18 -13.18 14.32 14.42
N ARG A 19 -12.95 15.62 14.21
CA ARG A 19 -14.02 16.55 13.82
C ARG A 19 -14.43 16.46 12.37
N LEU A 20 -13.58 15.88 11.51
CA LEU A 20 -13.81 15.77 10.07
C LEU A 20 -14.38 14.41 9.67
N HIS A 21 -14.46 13.45 10.61
CA HIS A 21 -14.92 12.07 10.35
C HIS A 21 -14.19 11.43 9.16
N VAL A 22 -12.85 11.56 9.13
CA VAL A 22 -11.99 11.02 8.07
C VAL A 22 -10.98 9.99 8.58
N ASN A 23 -11.02 9.65 9.88
CA ASN A 23 -10.08 8.70 10.49
C ASN A 23 -10.36 7.25 10.08
N ASP A 24 -11.59 6.94 9.79
CA ASP A 24 -12.11 5.63 9.44
C ASP A 24 -13.37 5.77 8.57
N VAL A 25 -13.99 4.65 8.22
CA VAL A 25 -15.26 4.61 7.51
C VAL A 25 -16.09 3.41 7.97
N ASP A 26 -17.39 3.62 8.17
CA ASP A 26 -18.34 2.53 8.37
C ASP A 26 -18.84 2.04 7.00
N ILE A 27 -18.67 0.74 6.75
CA ILE A 27 -19.09 0.14 5.48
C ILE A 27 -20.45 -0.53 5.65
N GLU A 28 -21.45 0.03 5.01
CA GLU A 28 -22.79 -0.55 4.98
C GLU A 28 -22.94 -1.56 3.84
N LEU A 29 -23.15 -2.82 4.17
CA LEU A 29 -23.36 -3.92 3.26
C LEU A 29 -24.82 -4.39 3.31
N PRO A 30 -25.42 -4.85 2.19
CA PRO A 30 -26.71 -5.52 2.23
C PRO A 30 -26.63 -6.79 3.08
N SER A 31 -27.51 -6.93 4.09
CA SER A 31 -27.53 -8.15 4.90
C SER A 31 -28.21 -9.32 4.19
N GLY A 32 -27.80 -10.54 4.51
CA GLY A 32 -28.41 -11.77 3.99
C GLY A 32 -28.04 -12.10 2.56
N LEU A 33 -26.96 -11.52 2.03
CA LEU A 33 -26.38 -11.96 0.77
C LEU A 33 -25.86 -13.40 0.93
N ALA A 34 -26.16 -14.27 -0.04
CA ALA A 34 -25.57 -15.58 -0.09
C ALA A 34 -24.08 -15.47 -0.52
N ALA A 35 -23.21 -16.24 0.09
CA ALA A 35 -21.85 -16.35 -0.39
C ALA A 35 -21.83 -17.11 -1.72
N ALA A 36 -21.23 -16.50 -2.74
CA ALA A 36 -20.98 -17.13 -4.03
C ALA A 36 -19.50 -17.55 -4.09
N GLN A 37 -19.23 -18.64 -4.79
CA GLN A 37 -17.86 -19.13 -4.97
C GLN A 37 -17.51 -19.12 -6.47
N GLN A 38 -17.56 -17.94 -7.08
CA GLN A 38 -17.14 -17.75 -8.48
C GLN A 38 -15.76 -17.10 -8.50
N VAL A 39 -14.77 -17.88 -8.11
CA VAL A 39 -13.35 -17.51 -8.12
C VAL A 39 -12.65 -18.41 -9.10
N GLU A 40 -11.97 -17.80 -10.07
CA GLU A 40 -11.12 -18.50 -11.03
C GLU A 40 -9.66 -18.21 -10.69
N VAL A 41 -8.88 -19.27 -10.54
CA VAL A 41 -7.44 -19.18 -10.29
C VAL A 41 -6.72 -19.84 -11.46
N SER A 42 -5.85 -19.07 -12.08
CA SER A 42 -4.93 -19.57 -13.13
C SER A 42 -3.50 -19.33 -12.64
N CYS A 43 -2.75 -20.39 -12.47
CA CYS A 43 -1.36 -20.31 -12.04
C CYS A 43 -0.53 -21.41 -12.70
N GLU A 44 0.78 -21.24 -12.69
CA GLU A 44 1.71 -22.25 -13.18
C GLU A 44 1.70 -23.50 -12.30
N GLU A 45 2.03 -24.66 -12.90
CA GLU A 45 2.04 -25.94 -12.19
C GLU A 45 3.06 -25.92 -11.04
N GLY A 46 2.61 -26.24 -9.84
CA GLY A 46 3.46 -26.30 -8.63
C GLY A 46 3.51 -25.00 -7.80
N LEU A 47 2.79 -23.93 -8.22
CA LEU A 47 2.67 -22.71 -7.43
C LEU A 47 1.66 -22.84 -6.27
N GLN A 48 0.73 -23.78 -6.33
CA GLN A 48 -0.25 -23.99 -5.27
C GLN A 48 0.45 -24.50 -4.00
N GLY A 49 0.25 -23.74 -2.90
CA GLY A 49 0.78 -24.05 -1.58
C GLY A 49 -0.24 -24.73 -0.68
N GLU A 50 0.22 -25.14 0.50
CA GLU A 50 -0.64 -25.71 1.54
C GLU A 50 -1.29 -24.63 2.39
N VAL A 51 -2.54 -24.84 2.80
CA VAL A 51 -3.23 -23.97 3.78
C VAL A 51 -2.39 -23.81 5.03
N GLY A 52 -2.29 -22.58 5.54
CA GLY A 52 -1.43 -22.23 6.68
C GLY A 52 0.05 -22.01 6.33
N ALA A 53 0.44 -22.03 5.05
CA ALA A 53 1.82 -21.71 4.65
C ALA A 53 2.21 -20.28 5.03
N PHE A 54 1.28 -19.33 4.89
CA PHE A 54 1.47 -17.94 5.28
C PHE A 54 1.76 -17.81 6.79
N ASP A 55 0.94 -18.44 7.63
CA ASP A 55 1.10 -18.36 9.09
C ASP A 55 2.39 -19.03 9.56
N ARG A 56 2.83 -20.10 8.87
CA ARG A 56 4.14 -20.73 9.11
C ARG A 56 5.29 -19.78 8.71
N ALA A 57 5.15 -19.05 7.60
CA ALA A 57 6.15 -18.07 7.16
C ALA A 57 6.27 -16.92 8.17
N LEU A 58 5.15 -16.37 8.64
CA LEU A 58 5.15 -15.37 9.72
C LEU A 58 5.82 -15.89 10.99
N SER A 59 5.46 -17.10 11.40
CA SER A 59 6.02 -17.72 12.61
C SER A 59 7.52 -17.96 12.50
N SER A 60 8.06 -18.20 11.30
CA SER A 60 9.50 -18.40 11.10
C SER A 60 10.31 -17.13 11.40
N LEU A 61 9.75 -15.94 11.19
CA LEU A 61 10.37 -14.68 11.60
C LEU A 61 10.35 -14.50 13.12
N SER A 62 9.32 -15.03 13.79
CA SER A 62 9.19 -14.96 15.26
C SER A 62 10.26 -15.80 15.98
N VAL A 63 10.70 -16.90 15.40
CA VAL A 63 11.78 -17.75 15.96
C VAL A 63 13.09 -16.97 16.07
N ALA A 64 13.37 -16.06 15.14
CA ALA A 64 14.53 -15.17 15.23
C ALA A 64 14.42 -14.21 16.42
N ALA A 65 13.20 -13.78 16.77
CA ALA A 65 12.94 -12.96 17.96
C ALA A 65 13.15 -13.76 19.27
N ASP A 66 12.72 -15.01 19.31
CA ASP A 66 12.91 -15.90 20.46
C ASP A 66 14.40 -16.21 20.74
N CYS A 67 15.25 -16.23 19.73
CA CYS A 67 16.69 -16.37 19.88
C CYS A 67 17.35 -15.14 20.56
N LEU A 68 16.74 -13.96 20.47
CA LEU A 68 17.21 -12.73 21.15
C LEU A 68 16.71 -12.66 22.61
N HIS A 69 15.61 -13.35 22.91
CA HIS A 69 15.04 -13.39 24.26
C HIS A 69 16.02 -13.84 25.36
N PRO A 70 16.90 -14.85 25.15
CA PRO A 70 17.93 -15.20 26.11
C PRO A 70 18.99 -14.12 26.29
N PHE A 71 19.34 -13.41 25.21
CA PHE A 71 20.31 -12.29 25.26
C PHE A 71 19.73 -11.10 26.04
N MET A 72 18.46 -10.76 25.81
CA MET A 72 17.76 -9.71 26.54
C MET A 72 17.53 -10.07 28.02
N ALA A 73 17.25 -11.34 28.32
CA ALA A 73 17.13 -11.85 29.68
C ALA A 73 18.46 -11.81 30.45
N ALA A 74 19.58 -12.08 29.76
CA ALA A 74 20.92 -12.01 30.35
C ALA A 74 21.36 -10.58 30.70
N GLN A 75 20.74 -9.57 30.07
CA GLN A 75 20.98 -8.15 30.33
C GLN A 75 20.09 -7.58 31.46
N GLY A 76 19.28 -8.39 32.15
CA GLY A 76 18.41 -7.94 33.24
C GLY A 76 17.18 -7.16 32.83
N LEU A 77 16.80 -7.22 31.54
CA LEU A 77 15.72 -6.41 30.94
C LEU A 77 14.34 -7.12 30.96
N ARG A 78 14.22 -8.27 31.60
CA ARG A 78 12.95 -8.90 31.90
C ARG A 78 12.48 -8.50 33.29
N ASP A 79 11.50 -7.62 33.35
CA ASP A 79 10.40 -7.57 34.36
C ASP A 79 9.65 -6.23 34.32
N GLN A 80 9.54 -5.60 33.14
CA GLN A 80 8.46 -4.66 32.95
C GLN A 80 7.42 -5.33 32.01
N PRO A 81 6.21 -5.62 32.52
CA PRO A 81 5.12 -5.95 31.63
C PRO A 81 4.98 -4.80 30.65
N ALA A 82 4.86 -5.11 29.36
CA ALA A 82 4.49 -4.13 28.34
C ALA A 82 3.30 -3.36 28.90
N ALA A 83 3.51 -2.11 29.26
CA ALA A 83 2.46 -1.20 29.62
C ALA A 83 1.72 -0.93 28.29
N CYS A 84 0.69 -1.76 28.04
CA CYS A 84 -0.32 -1.42 27.08
C CYS A 84 -0.73 0.02 27.32
N ALA A 85 -0.71 0.80 26.26
CA ALA A 85 -1.20 2.14 26.22
C ALA A 85 -2.65 2.19 26.69
N ALA A 86 -2.83 2.45 27.96
CA ALA A 86 -4.07 2.90 28.57
C ALA A 86 -3.66 3.91 29.63
N ASP A 87 -4.30 5.09 29.54
CA ASP A 87 -4.23 6.19 30.50
C ASP A 87 -3.08 7.21 30.32
N HIS A 88 -3.11 7.91 29.19
CA HIS A 88 -2.73 9.31 29.18
C HIS A 88 -4.00 10.18 29.16
N GLU A 89 -4.49 10.53 30.34
CA GLU A 89 -5.38 11.68 30.47
C GLU A 89 -4.58 12.95 30.09
N PRO A 90 -5.12 13.77 29.16
CA PRO A 90 -4.46 15.04 28.83
C PRO A 90 -4.61 16.01 29.99
N SER A 91 -3.50 16.44 30.57
CA SER A 91 -3.47 17.58 31.48
C SER A 91 -4.05 18.81 30.78
N PRO A 92 -4.84 19.62 31.49
CA PRO A 92 -5.47 20.82 30.91
C PRO A 92 -4.40 21.87 30.57
N VAL A 93 -4.27 22.17 29.27
CA VAL A 93 -3.47 23.29 28.79
C VAL A 93 -4.27 24.56 28.93
N GLU A 94 -3.78 25.50 29.76
CA GLU A 94 -4.29 26.86 29.85
C GLU A 94 -4.16 27.57 28.49
N PRO A 95 -5.12 28.43 28.10
CA PRO A 95 -5.07 29.10 26.79
C PRO A 95 -4.05 30.23 26.81
N ALA A 96 -2.98 30.05 26.04
CA ALA A 96 -2.06 31.15 25.76
C ALA A 96 -2.70 32.15 24.80
N SER A 97 -2.62 33.43 25.20
CA SER A 97 -3.12 34.61 24.49
C SER A 97 -2.50 34.75 23.09
N ALA A 98 -3.35 35.04 22.11
CA ALA A 98 -3.00 35.28 20.73
C ALA A 98 -2.13 36.57 20.55
N PRO A 99 -1.13 36.53 19.64
CA PRO A 99 -0.58 37.76 19.10
C PRO A 99 -1.29 38.13 17.77
N THR A 100 -1.63 39.39 17.69
CA THR A 100 -2.25 40.10 16.56
C THR A 100 -1.47 40.00 15.26
N SER A 101 -2.24 39.91 14.19
CA SER A 101 -1.91 39.88 12.78
C SER A 101 -0.92 40.96 12.30
N ALA A 102 -0.02 40.54 11.41
CA ALA A 102 0.47 41.43 10.34
C ALA A 102 0.41 40.65 9.01
N ALA A 103 -0.47 41.11 8.16
CA ALA A 103 -0.61 40.62 6.79
C ALA A 103 0.64 40.97 5.97
N HIS A 104 1.29 39.97 5.37
CA HIS A 104 2.19 40.17 4.23
C HIS A 104 1.58 39.47 3.02
N GLN A 105 1.10 40.31 2.09
CA GLN A 105 0.86 39.92 0.72
C GLN A 105 2.22 39.68 0.05
N VAL A 106 2.41 38.51 -0.48
CA VAL A 106 3.50 38.22 -1.43
C VAL A 106 2.86 37.85 -2.75
N ASP A 107 3.10 38.71 -3.75
CA ASP A 107 2.79 38.48 -5.16
C ASP A 107 3.73 37.35 -5.68
N ASP A 108 3.15 36.23 -6.08
CA ASP A 108 3.87 35.17 -6.82
C ASP A 108 3.10 34.80 -8.10
N GLN A 109 3.26 35.64 -9.12
CA GLN A 109 2.75 35.35 -10.49
C GLN A 109 3.82 34.80 -11.45
N ALA A 110 4.99 34.35 -11.01
CA ALA A 110 6.09 34.07 -11.94
C ALA A 110 6.55 32.61 -12.03
N THR A 111 6.03 31.65 -11.24
CA THR A 111 6.63 30.30 -11.17
C THR A 111 5.77 29.18 -11.80
N LEU A 112 4.56 29.45 -12.27
CA LEU A 112 3.68 28.40 -12.80
C LEU A 112 3.72 28.21 -14.34
N ALA A 113 4.48 29.00 -15.07
CA ALA A 113 4.56 28.87 -16.52
C ALA A 113 5.57 27.82 -17.02
N ALA A 114 6.44 27.31 -16.17
CA ALA A 114 7.51 26.39 -16.55
C ALA A 114 7.16 24.89 -16.41
N ALA A 115 6.01 24.55 -15.85
CA ALA A 115 5.65 23.14 -15.55
C ALA A 115 4.81 22.44 -16.64
N MET A 116 4.40 23.15 -17.68
CA MET A 116 3.53 22.58 -18.73
C MET A 116 4.19 22.39 -20.11
N GLU A 117 5.49 22.59 -20.26
CA GLU A 117 6.22 22.34 -21.53
C GLU A 117 7.22 21.17 -21.47
N GLY A 118 7.12 20.28 -20.50
CA GLY A 118 8.01 19.14 -20.32
C GLY A 118 7.34 17.79 -20.45
N GLY A 119 6.67 17.52 -21.57
CA GLY A 119 6.32 16.16 -21.94
C GLY A 119 7.54 15.39 -22.42
N ALA A 120 7.76 14.19 -21.88
CA ALA A 120 8.66 13.15 -22.35
C ALA A 120 10.16 13.52 -22.43
N ALA A 121 10.87 13.37 -21.33
CA ALA A 121 12.30 13.05 -21.37
C ALA A 121 12.60 11.99 -20.30
N ALA A 122 12.87 10.77 -20.76
CA ALA A 122 13.43 9.72 -19.95
C ALA A 122 14.79 10.18 -19.37
N HIS A 123 14.88 10.32 -18.07
CA HIS A 123 16.15 10.53 -17.40
C HIS A 123 16.88 9.18 -17.31
N GLN A 124 17.84 8.99 -18.22
CA GLN A 124 18.97 8.10 -17.97
C GLN A 124 19.79 8.72 -16.84
N ILE A 125 19.87 8.03 -15.72
CA ILE A 125 20.82 8.36 -14.65
C ILE A 125 22.14 7.70 -15.07
N ASP A 126 23.10 8.53 -15.50
CA ASP A 126 24.50 8.13 -15.67
C ASP A 126 25.13 7.87 -14.29
N ASP A 127 25.51 6.62 -14.10
CA ASP A 127 26.29 6.12 -12.96
C ASP A 127 27.77 6.53 -13.15
N GLN A 128 28.18 7.63 -12.55
CA GLN A 128 29.58 7.95 -12.34
C GLN A 128 29.78 8.75 -11.05
N SER A 129 29.93 8.07 -9.92
CA SER A 129 30.63 8.59 -8.77
C SER A 129 31.86 7.72 -8.47
N THR A 130 32.98 8.20 -8.96
CA THR A 130 34.34 7.71 -8.64
C THR A 130 34.67 7.94 -7.19
N LEU A 131 34.90 6.86 -6.42
CA LEU A 131 35.56 6.89 -5.12
C LEU A 131 37.05 7.00 -5.31
N PRO A 132 37.79 7.75 -4.45
CA PRO A 132 39.25 7.81 -4.50
C PRO A 132 39.87 6.56 -3.88
N ALA A 133 40.85 6.05 -4.59
CA ALA A 133 41.70 4.94 -4.16
C ALA A 133 42.53 5.29 -2.89
N ALA A 134 42.45 4.41 -1.88
CA ALA A 134 43.39 4.41 -0.77
C ALA A 134 44.56 3.48 -1.09
N MET A 135 45.76 3.98 -0.81
CA MET A 135 47.06 3.40 -1.10
C MET A 135 47.30 2.07 -0.39
N GLU A 136 47.84 1.13 -1.16
CA GLU A 136 48.54 -0.05 -0.66
C GLU A 136 49.84 0.36 0.05
N ASP A 137 50.12 -0.26 1.18
CA ASP A 137 51.50 -0.49 1.58
C ASP A 137 51.62 -1.88 2.22
N GLY A 138 52.40 -2.71 1.56
CA GLY A 138 52.63 -4.07 1.96
C GLY A 138 53.84 -4.21 2.89
N THR A 139 53.75 -5.17 3.80
CA THR A 139 54.94 -5.93 4.23
C THR A 139 54.52 -7.35 4.64
N ALA A 140 55.13 -8.29 3.97
CA ALA A 140 55.13 -9.71 4.32
C ALA A 140 56.02 -9.98 5.53
N ALA A 141 55.60 -10.90 6.40
CA ALA A 141 56.53 -11.64 7.28
C ALA A 141 55.95 -13.05 7.56
N GLU A 142 56.86 -13.98 7.46
CA GLU A 142 56.74 -15.43 7.46
C GLU A 142 56.38 -16.06 8.83
N GLY A 143 55.70 -17.16 8.78
CA GLY A 143 55.92 -18.45 9.41
C GLY A 143 56.15 -18.56 10.93
N GLY A 144 55.26 -19.34 11.59
CA GLY A 144 55.54 -19.87 12.94
C GLY A 144 54.43 -20.88 13.34
N ALA A 145 54.85 -22.08 13.59
CA ALA A 145 54.06 -23.30 13.80
C ALA A 145 53.27 -23.35 15.12
N ALA A 146 52.29 -24.23 15.10
CA ALA A 146 51.38 -24.69 16.12
C ALA A 146 51.92 -24.81 17.55
N SER A 147 51.08 -24.44 18.52
CA SER A 147 50.90 -25.14 19.77
C SER A 147 49.46 -24.97 20.27
N GLU A 148 48.79 -26.08 20.46
CA GLU A 148 47.52 -26.22 21.16
C GLU A 148 47.71 -25.84 22.64
N GLU A 149 47.03 -24.82 23.09
CA GLU A 149 46.66 -24.67 24.48
C GLU A 149 45.27 -24.07 24.55
N GLY A 150 44.33 -24.88 25.04
CA GLY A 150 43.00 -24.42 25.32
C GLY A 150 42.98 -23.37 26.42
N ALA A 151 42.90 -22.10 25.99
CA ALA A 151 42.54 -21.01 26.88
C ALA A 151 41.04 -20.85 26.86
N ALA A 152 40.40 -21.17 27.98
CA ALA A 152 39.04 -20.74 28.29
C ALA A 152 38.96 -19.21 28.08
N MET A 153 38.14 -18.76 27.12
CA MET A 153 37.79 -17.37 27.01
C MET A 153 36.84 -17.01 28.15
N GLU A 154 37.43 -16.64 29.30
CA GLU A 154 36.71 -15.94 30.35
C GLU A 154 36.45 -14.49 29.87
N GLY A 155 35.13 -14.15 29.78
CA GLY A 155 34.62 -12.83 30.05
C GLY A 155 35.18 -11.67 29.22
N LEU A 156 34.88 -11.60 27.92
CA LEU A 156 34.67 -10.32 27.28
C LEU A 156 33.22 -9.91 27.58
N ASP A 157 33.02 -9.07 28.60
CA ASP A 157 31.76 -8.37 28.80
C ASP A 157 31.46 -7.60 27.51
N ALA A 158 30.49 -8.13 26.69
CA ALA A 158 30.00 -7.39 25.57
C ALA A 158 29.46 -6.05 26.11
N PRO A 159 29.80 -4.92 25.51
CA PRO A 159 29.32 -3.63 25.99
C PRO A 159 27.81 -3.65 26.06
N ALA A 160 27.25 -3.27 27.22
CA ALA A 160 25.82 -3.21 27.43
C ALA A 160 25.20 -2.30 26.34
N LEU A 161 24.15 -2.79 25.65
CA LEU A 161 23.44 -1.99 24.66
C LEU A 161 22.81 -0.77 25.33
N SER A 162 22.82 0.35 24.65
CA SER A 162 22.11 1.54 25.11
C SER A 162 20.60 1.31 25.08
N ALA A 163 19.84 2.09 25.85
CA ALA A 163 18.37 2.02 25.83
C ALA A 163 17.82 2.19 24.40
N TYR A 164 18.42 3.09 23.61
CA TYR A 164 18.11 3.27 22.20
C TYR A 164 18.29 1.98 21.38
N GLN A 165 19.43 1.31 21.51
CA GLN A 165 19.72 0.08 20.77
C GLN A 165 18.77 -1.07 21.18
N LEU A 166 18.37 -1.12 22.44
CA LEU A 166 17.44 -2.10 22.96
C LEU A 166 16.05 -1.88 22.38
N GLN A 167 15.55 -0.65 22.41
CA GLN A 167 14.24 -0.33 21.86
C GLN A 167 14.19 -0.54 20.33
N ALA A 168 15.27 -0.21 19.61
CA ALA A 168 15.37 -0.49 18.19
C ALA A 168 15.30 -2.01 17.89
N LEU A 169 15.94 -2.83 18.74
CA LEU A 169 15.84 -4.30 18.63
C LEU A 169 14.45 -4.79 18.96
N GLU A 170 13.80 -4.29 20.02
CA GLU A 170 12.44 -4.66 20.38
C GLU A 170 11.47 -4.35 19.23
N ASN A 171 11.50 -3.16 18.66
CA ASN A 171 10.64 -2.75 17.55
C ASN A 171 10.86 -3.62 16.29
N ARG A 172 12.12 -3.96 16.01
CA ARG A 172 12.48 -4.80 14.87
C ARG A 172 12.03 -6.25 15.02
N TYR A 173 12.07 -6.77 16.24
CA TYR A 173 11.78 -8.17 16.56
C TYR A 173 10.44 -8.40 17.25
N LEU A 174 9.53 -7.41 17.23
CA LEU A 174 8.13 -7.67 17.53
C LEU A 174 7.66 -8.86 16.69
N SER A 175 6.95 -9.80 17.32
CA SER A 175 6.43 -10.97 16.59
C SER A 175 5.57 -10.50 15.41
N PRO A 176 5.86 -10.91 14.18
CA PRO A 176 5.01 -10.54 13.04
C PRO A 176 3.57 -11.00 13.23
N ALA A 177 3.37 -12.15 13.86
CA ALA A 177 2.03 -12.67 14.11
C ALA A 177 1.21 -11.81 15.08
N ASP A 178 1.88 -11.09 16.00
CA ASP A 178 1.21 -10.25 17.00
C ASP A 178 0.86 -8.85 16.46
N VAL A 179 1.55 -8.42 15.39
CA VAL A 179 1.36 -7.07 14.81
C VAL A 179 0.83 -7.11 13.37
N PHE A 180 0.67 -8.30 12.79
CA PHE A 180 0.15 -8.43 11.44
C PHE A 180 -1.32 -8.01 11.39
N THR A 181 -1.62 -7.11 10.50
CA THR A 181 -2.98 -6.65 10.22
C THR A 181 -3.18 -6.45 8.71
N THR A 182 -4.38 -6.13 8.30
CA THR A 182 -4.73 -5.74 6.95
C THR A 182 -5.29 -4.33 6.95
N GLY A 183 -5.21 -3.64 5.82
CA GLY A 183 -5.49 -2.21 5.75
C GLY A 183 -6.93 -1.81 6.04
N MET A 184 -7.90 -2.71 5.83
CA MET A 184 -9.30 -2.46 6.16
C MET A 184 -9.66 -2.81 7.61
N GLY A 185 -8.77 -3.53 8.32
CA GLY A 185 -8.98 -3.95 9.71
C GLY A 185 -9.67 -5.32 9.85
N ASP A 186 -9.76 -5.76 11.11
CA ASP A 186 -10.13 -7.14 11.45
C ASP A 186 -11.54 -7.51 11.01
N GLU A 187 -12.54 -6.64 11.20
CA GLU A 187 -13.93 -6.95 10.84
C GLU A 187 -14.10 -7.13 9.33
N ALA A 188 -13.46 -6.29 8.52
CA ALA A 188 -13.50 -6.41 7.06
C ALA A 188 -12.78 -7.67 6.59
N ARG A 189 -11.61 -7.97 7.20
CA ARG A 189 -10.87 -9.19 6.94
C ARG A 189 -11.70 -10.43 7.24
N GLU A 190 -12.31 -10.51 8.42
CA GLU A 190 -13.15 -11.64 8.85
C GLU A 190 -14.37 -11.82 7.93
N TYR A 191 -15.01 -10.72 7.53
CA TYR A 191 -16.11 -10.78 6.56
C TYR A 191 -15.66 -11.36 5.22
N LEU A 192 -14.54 -10.89 4.68
CA LEU A 192 -14.01 -11.38 3.40
C LEU A 192 -13.59 -12.85 3.50
N GLU A 193 -12.97 -13.27 4.59
CA GLU A 193 -12.60 -14.67 4.83
C GLU A 193 -13.84 -15.57 4.97
N PHE A 194 -14.87 -15.09 5.66
CA PHE A 194 -16.13 -15.82 5.77
C PHE A 194 -16.81 -16.04 4.41
N VAL A 195 -16.82 -15.00 3.56
CA VAL A 195 -17.42 -15.08 2.21
C VAL A 195 -16.57 -15.96 1.29
N ALA A 196 -15.26 -15.83 1.34
CA ALA A 196 -14.32 -16.56 0.48
C ALA A 196 -14.24 -18.06 0.82
N GLY A 197 -14.39 -18.42 2.11
CA GLY A 197 -14.17 -19.78 2.58
C GLY A 197 -12.71 -20.20 2.59
N GLU A 198 -12.35 -21.30 1.94
CA GLU A 198 -10.98 -21.80 1.93
C GLU A 198 -10.04 -20.87 1.13
N PRO A 199 -8.89 -20.48 1.69
CA PRO A 199 -7.98 -19.57 1.01
C PRO A 199 -7.25 -20.23 -0.17
N VAL A 200 -7.02 -19.46 -1.23
CA VAL A 200 -6.10 -19.79 -2.31
C VAL A 200 -4.69 -19.51 -1.83
N VAL A 201 -3.84 -20.53 -1.78
CA VAL A 201 -2.45 -20.37 -1.34
C VAL A 201 -1.51 -20.46 -2.54
N LEU A 202 -0.72 -19.43 -2.75
CA LEU A 202 0.28 -19.33 -3.81
C LEU A 202 1.67 -19.30 -3.14
N ALA A 203 2.44 -20.37 -3.29
CA ALA A 203 3.76 -20.50 -2.68
C ALA A 203 4.82 -20.77 -3.76
N THR A 204 5.79 -19.86 -3.90
CA THR A 204 6.92 -20.05 -4.83
C THR A 204 8.00 -20.92 -4.22
N ARG A 205 8.86 -21.47 -5.06
CA ARG A 205 10.13 -22.06 -4.65
C ARG A 205 11.24 -20.99 -4.65
N PRO A 206 12.34 -21.21 -3.92
CA PRO A 206 13.49 -20.31 -4.00
C PRO A 206 13.96 -20.10 -5.44
N ASP A 207 14.29 -18.85 -5.78
CA ASP A 207 14.78 -18.41 -7.10
C ASP A 207 13.83 -18.69 -8.28
N GLU A 208 12.59 -19.11 -8.02
CA GLU A 208 11.58 -19.36 -9.05
C GLU A 208 11.00 -18.05 -9.58
N ARG A 209 10.66 -18.05 -10.87
CA ARG A 209 9.88 -16.96 -11.49
C ARG A 209 8.57 -17.55 -11.97
N THR A 210 7.46 -16.93 -11.56
CA THR A 210 6.14 -17.47 -11.85
C THR A 210 5.09 -16.37 -11.91
N CYS A 211 3.93 -16.70 -12.45
CA CYS A 211 2.79 -15.80 -12.49
C CYS A 211 1.50 -16.51 -12.09
N ALA A 212 0.56 -15.72 -11.57
CA ALA A 212 -0.78 -16.19 -11.25
C ALA A 212 -1.82 -15.12 -11.54
N THR A 213 -3.05 -15.56 -11.79
CA THR A 213 -4.21 -14.70 -11.92
C THR A 213 -5.32 -15.23 -11.02
N VAL A 214 -5.91 -14.34 -10.24
CA VAL A 214 -7.12 -14.60 -9.44
C VAL A 214 -8.22 -13.68 -9.92
N ARG A 215 -9.35 -14.25 -10.30
CA ARG A 215 -10.50 -13.48 -10.80
C ARG A 215 -11.72 -13.75 -9.94
N VAL A 216 -12.32 -12.69 -9.43
CA VAL A 216 -13.54 -12.74 -8.62
C VAL A 216 -14.64 -12.05 -9.40
N GLU A 217 -15.64 -12.82 -9.82
CA GLU A 217 -16.75 -12.29 -10.62
C GLU A 217 -17.98 -12.00 -9.75
N GLY A 218 -18.61 -10.87 -9.97
CA GLY A 218 -19.84 -10.48 -9.31
C GLY A 218 -20.99 -11.41 -9.69
N VAL A 219 -21.72 -11.90 -8.69
CA VAL A 219 -22.95 -12.68 -8.82
C VAL A 219 -24.09 -11.84 -8.29
N ASP A 220 -25.06 -11.51 -9.16
CA ASP A 220 -26.16 -10.62 -8.80
C ASP A 220 -26.92 -11.09 -7.54
N GLY A 221 -27.12 -10.18 -6.61
CA GLY A 221 -27.77 -10.45 -5.32
C GLY A 221 -26.92 -11.26 -4.33
N ALA A 222 -25.62 -11.44 -4.56
CA ALA A 222 -24.73 -12.22 -3.71
C ALA A 222 -23.49 -11.45 -3.26
N ALA A 223 -22.77 -12.02 -2.29
CA ALA A 223 -21.40 -11.65 -1.95
C ALA A 223 -20.45 -12.69 -2.53
N ASN A 224 -19.40 -12.25 -3.24
CA ASN A 224 -18.37 -13.13 -3.75
C ASN A 224 -16.99 -12.57 -3.38
N ALA A 225 -16.11 -13.38 -2.81
CA ALA A 225 -14.79 -12.97 -2.42
C ALA A 225 -13.75 -14.07 -2.62
N ALA A 226 -12.49 -13.67 -2.73
CA ALA A 226 -11.34 -14.57 -2.64
C ALA A 226 -10.48 -14.20 -1.42
N ALA A 227 -10.05 -15.20 -0.67
CA ALA A 227 -8.97 -15.08 0.28
C ALA A 227 -7.70 -15.64 -0.38
N VAL A 228 -6.66 -14.82 -0.52
CA VAL A 228 -5.43 -15.20 -1.22
C VAL A 228 -4.25 -15.04 -0.28
N ASP A 229 -3.51 -16.12 -0.08
CA ASP A 229 -2.27 -16.15 0.69
C ASP A 229 -1.08 -16.35 -0.24
N VAL A 230 -0.14 -15.43 -0.23
CA VAL A 230 1.08 -15.47 -1.02
C VAL A 230 2.28 -15.69 -0.11
N VAL A 231 3.08 -16.71 -0.41
CA VAL A 231 4.38 -16.96 0.23
C VAL A 231 5.45 -16.96 -0.86
N ALA A 232 6.11 -15.83 -1.03
CA ALA A 232 7.24 -15.73 -1.94
C ALA A 232 8.53 -16.14 -1.22
N ALA A 233 9.09 -17.29 -1.62
CA ALA A 233 10.34 -17.81 -1.06
C ALA A 233 11.53 -16.89 -1.42
N ALA A 234 12.63 -17.04 -0.68
CA ALA A 234 13.83 -16.24 -0.89
C ALA A 234 14.30 -16.26 -2.37
N GLY A 235 14.63 -15.08 -2.90
CA GLY A 235 15.11 -14.89 -4.27
C GLY A 235 14.06 -15.08 -5.36
N SER A 236 12.84 -15.51 -5.04
CA SER A 236 11.79 -15.78 -6.02
C SER A 236 11.17 -14.49 -6.59
N SER A 237 10.46 -14.65 -7.71
CA SER A 237 9.70 -13.57 -8.33
C SER A 237 8.30 -14.05 -8.71
N LEU A 238 7.28 -13.37 -8.20
CA LEU A 238 5.87 -13.64 -8.49
C LEU A 238 5.20 -12.41 -9.10
N SER A 239 4.51 -12.59 -10.22
CA SER A 239 3.57 -11.61 -10.75
C SER A 239 2.15 -12.11 -10.54
N LEU A 240 1.38 -11.40 -9.71
CA LEU A 240 0.00 -11.74 -9.38
C LEU A 240 -0.96 -10.69 -9.96
N ALA A 241 -1.87 -11.13 -10.82
CA ALA A 241 -2.99 -10.32 -11.27
C ALA A 241 -4.26 -10.70 -10.50
N VAL A 242 -4.93 -9.72 -9.92
CA VAL A 242 -6.24 -9.87 -9.27
C VAL A 242 -7.25 -9.03 -10.03
N ALA A 243 -8.35 -9.64 -10.46
CA ALA A 243 -9.42 -8.92 -11.14
C ALA A 243 -10.75 -9.06 -10.38
N LEU A 244 -11.31 -7.93 -10.00
CA LEU A 244 -12.66 -7.82 -9.44
C LEU A 244 -13.58 -7.29 -10.55
N ASP A 245 -14.47 -8.13 -11.05
CA ASP A 245 -15.21 -7.89 -12.28
C ASP A 245 -16.68 -8.26 -12.17
N SER A 246 -17.52 -7.61 -12.96
CA SER A 246 -18.93 -8.00 -13.14
C SER A 246 -19.23 -8.18 -14.64
N PRO A 247 -19.39 -9.41 -15.11
CA PRO A 247 -19.63 -9.68 -16.54
C PRO A 247 -20.96 -9.13 -17.04
N ALA A 248 -21.89 -8.86 -16.13
CA ALA A 248 -23.22 -8.31 -16.41
C ALA A 248 -23.60 -7.27 -15.35
N PRO A 249 -24.52 -6.33 -15.66
CA PRO A 249 -25.10 -5.43 -14.67
C PRO A 249 -25.73 -6.22 -13.52
N GLY A 250 -25.57 -5.72 -12.29
CA GLY A 250 -26.08 -6.38 -11.10
C GLY A 250 -25.74 -5.58 -9.85
N ALA A 251 -26.00 -6.18 -8.69
CA ALA A 251 -25.70 -5.58 -7.40
C ALA A 251 -25.27 -6.65 -6.41
N GLY A 252 -24.36 -6.30 -5.51
CA GLY A 252 -23.85 -7.19 -4.48
C GLY A 252 -22.51 -6.72 -3.95
N VAL A 253 -21.75 -7.66 -3.41
CA VAL A 253 -20.42 -7.41 -2.88
C VAL A 253 -19.39 -8.27 -3.62
N VAL A 254 -18.29 -7.66 -4.08
CA VAL A 254 -17.15 -8.38 -4.64
C VAL A 254 -15.91 -7.95 -3.90
N GLY A 255 -15.11 -8.92 -3.43
CA GLY A 255 -13.93 -8.56 -2.68
C GLY A 255 -12.77 -9.53 -2.78
N VAL A 256 -11.63 -9.07 -2.29
CA VAL A 256 -10.42 -9.87 -2.10
C VAL A 256 -9.80 -9.54 -0.76
N ARG A 257 -9.35 -10.57 -0.05
CA ARG A 257 -8.40 -10.43 1.05
C ARG A 257 -7.08 -11.04 0.58
N LEU A 258 -6.04 -10.21 0.54
CA LEU A 258 -4.70 -10.60 0.11
C LEU A 258 -3.74 -10.54 1.30
N ARG A 259 -3.04 -11.64 1.61
CA ARG A 259 -1.91 -11.64 2.53
C ARG A 259 -0.64 -12.00 1.76
N VAL A 260 0.42 -11.20 1.88
CA VAL A 260 1.68 -11.41 1.16
C VAL A 260 2.84 -11.50 2.14
N PHE A 261 3.56 -12.59 2.11
CA PHE A 261 4.87 -12.72 2.71
C PHE A 261 5.94 -12.75 1.61
N ALA A 262 6.79 -11.74 1.58
CA ALA A 262 7.92 -11.66 0.66
C ALA A 262 9.22 -11.97 1.42
N GLY A 263 9.77 -13.17 1.20
CA GLY A 263 11.04 -13.62 1.80
C GLY A 263 12.24 -12.82 1.30
N ALA A 264 13.41 -13.05 1.90
CA ALA A 264 14.62 -12.30 1.58
C ALA A 264 14.94 -12.31 0.07
N ASP A 265 15.25 -11.13 -0.51
CA ASP A 265 15.51 -10.93 -1.94
C ASP A 265 14.33 -11.27 -2.88
N ALA A 266 13.15 -11.62 -2.35
CA ALA A 266 11.98 -11.91 -3.18
C ALA A 266 11.43 -10.65 -3.85
N ARG A 267 10.77 -10.86 -4.99
CA ARG A 267 10.06 -9.81 -5.73
C ARG A 267 8.61 -10.22 -5.96
N VAL A 268 7.68 -9.38 -5.55
CA VAL A 268 6.25 -9.64 -5.74
C VAL A 268 5.62 -8.43 -6.40
N ASP A 269 5.08 -8.63 -7.61
CA ASP A 269 4.32 -7.63 -8.34
C ASP A 269 2.84 -8.01 -8.28
N VAL A 270 2.02 -7.21 -7.61
CA VAL A 270 0.57 -7.38 -7.51
C VAL A 270 -0.12 -6.31 -8.34
N ALA A 271 -1.03 -6.72 -9.23
CA ALA A 271 -1.89 -5.81 -9.96
C ALA A 271 -3.36 -6.13 -9.64
N VAL A 272 -4.03 -5.27 -8.90
CA VAL A 272 -5.47 -5.38 -8.60
C VAL A 272 -6.23 -4.45 -9.53
N THR A 273 -7.12 -5.01 -10.36
CA THR A 273 -7.95 -4.23 -11.27
C THR A 273 -9.43 -4.46 -10.97
N GLN A 274 -10.14 -3.38 -10.69
CA GLN A 274 -11.55 -3.37 -10.35
C GLN A 274 -12.36 -2.72 -11.48
N THR A 275 -13.27 -3.50 -12.08
CA THR A 275 -14.10 -3.10 -13.23
C THR A 275 -15.59 -3.43 -13.03
N LEU A 276 -16.06 -3.32 -11.80
CA LEU A 276 -17.45 -3.57 -11.41
C LEU A 276 -18.39 -2.43 -11.87
N ASP A 277 -19.62 -2.74 -12.16
CA ASP A 277 -20.66 -1.73 -12.44
C ASP A 277 -21.09 -0.98 -11.16
N ASP A 278 -21.85 0.11 -11.31
CA ASP A 278 -22.21 1.01 -10.21
C ASP A 278 -23.11 0.39 -9.13
N GLY A 279 -23.78 -0.73 -9.40
CA GLY A 279 -24.59 -1.46 -8.41
C GLY A 279 -23.78 -2.24 -7.38
N TRP A 280 -22.47 -2.36 -7.56
CA TRP A 280 -21.60 -3.19 -6.75
C TRP A 280 -20.88 -2.43 -5.65
N ILE A 281 -20.53 -3.17 -4.60
CA ILE A 281 -19.60 -2.74 -3.56
C ILE A 281 -18.33 -3.56 -3.74
N ALA A 282 -17.18 -2.88 -3.86
CA ALA A 282 -15.86 -3.51 -3.94
C ALA A 282 -15.14 -3.41 -2.59
N LEU A 283 -14.56 -4.53 -2.13
CA LEU A 283 -13.71 -4.60 -0.94
C LEU A 283 -12.35 -5.19 -1.35
N ASP A 284 -11.29 -4.43 -1.18
CA ASP A 284 -9.92 -4.84 -1.49
C ASP A 284 -9.04 -4.64 -0.26
N ASP A 285 -8.73 -5.72 0.44
CA ASP A 285 -8.03 -5.70 1.72
C ASP A 285 -6.72 -6.46 1.65
N ALA A 286 -5.62 -5.80 1.97
CA ALA A 286 -4.28 -6.37 1.87
C ALA A 286 -3.46 -6.21 3.15
N GLY A 287 -2.67 -7.25 3.47
CA GLY A 287 -1.64 -7.22 4.50
C GLY A 287 -0.33 -7.78 3.93
N ILE A 288 0.80 -7.08 4.12
CA ILE A 288 2.06 -7.41 3.46
C ILE A 288 3.21 -7.40 4.48
N VAL A 289 4.05 -8.42 4.46
CA VAL A 289 5.29 -8.46 5.24
C VAL A 289 6.48 -8.65 4.31
N LEU A 290 7.48 -7.77 4.46
CA LEU A 290 8.69 -7.78 3.66
C LEU A 290 9.91 -8.13 4.52
N ASP A 291 10.64 -9.15 4.11
CA ASP A 291 11.91 -9.55 4.68
C ASP A 291 13.09 -8.80 4.02
N GLU A 292 14.31 -9.14 4.37
CA GLU A 292 15.55 -8.45 3.95
C GLU A 292 15.68 -8.35 2.42
N ARG A 293 15.87 -7.13 1.91
CA ARG A 293 15.96 -6.80 0.46
C ARG A 293 14.77 -7.23 -0.40
N ALA A 294 13.67 -7.65 0.24
CA ALA A 294 12.43 -7.95 -0.48
C ALA A 294 11.88 -6.69 -1.18
N ARG A 295 11.24 -6.89 -2.30
CA ARG A 295 10.60 -5.84 -3.08
C ARG A 295 9.17 -6.23 -3.41
N VAL A 296 8.24 -5.40 -3.00
CA VAL A 296 6.83 -5.56 -3.34
C VAL A 296 6.36 -4.31 -4.08
N GLN A 297 5.72 -4.52 -5.22
CA GLN A 297 5.00 -3.49 -5.94
C GLN A 297 3.52 -3.85 -5.96
N VAL A 298 2.66 -2.91 -5.58
CA VAL A 298 1.21 -3.06 -5.65
C VAL A 298 0.64 -1.98 -6.54
N ARG A 299 -0.11 -2.39 -7.57
CA ARG A 299 -0.81 -1.48 -8.47
C ARG A 299 -2.31 -1.68 -8.32
N HIS A 300 -3.01 -0.66 -7.87
CA HIS A 300 -4.47 -0.63 -7.83
C HIS A 300 -5.01 0.17 -9.01
N THR A 301 -5.93 -0.42 -9.77
CA THR A 301 -6.68 0.26 -10.83
C THR A 301 -8.15 0.17 -10.49
N VAL A 302 -8.74 1.27 -10.02
CA VAL A 302 -10.12 1.33 -9.47
C VAL A 302 -10.98 2.19 -10.37
N LEU A 303 -11.78 1.58 -11.24
CA LEU A 303 -12.55 2.28 -12.26
C LEU A 303 -14.05 2.25 -12.04
N GLY A 304 -14.55 1.19 -11.43
CA GLY A 304 -15.96 0.91 -11.30
C GLY A 304 -16.43 0.81 -9.84
N ALA A 305 -17.51 0.10 -9.60
CA ALA A 305 -18.31 0.00 -8.38
C ALA A 305 -18.96 1.32 -7.95
N GLY A 306 -20.15 1.26 -7.38
CA GLY A 306 -20.76 2.43 -6.75
C GLY A 306 -20.00 2.86 -5.50
N ARG A 307 -19.50 1.88 -4.73
CA ARG A 307 -18.64 2.10 -3.57
C ARG A 307 -17.44 1.15 -3.63
N ALA A 308 -16.24 1.69 -3.52
CA ALA A 308 -15.00 0.91 -3.49
C ALA A 308 -14.16 1.30 -2.27
N TYR A 309 -13.79 0.30 -1.51
CA TYR A 309 -12.97 0.42 -0.30
C TYR A 309 -11.70 -0.40 -0.52
N THR A 310 -10.56 0.25 -0.38
CA THR A 310 -9.23 -0.37 -0.55
C THR A 310 -8.39 -0.09 0.67
N GLY A 311 -7.91 -1.13 1.32
CA GLY A 311 -7.02 -1.03 2.47
C GLY A 311 -5.76 -1.86 2.26
N LEU A 312 -4.60 -1.31 2.62
CA LEU A 312 -3.33 -2.02 2.61
C LEU A 312 -2.51 -1.62 3.84
N ASP A 313 -2.07 -2.63 4.58
CA ASP A 313 -1.11 -2.49 5.66
C ASP A 313 0.16 -3.28 5.33
N ALA A 314 1.32 -2.66 5.51
CA ALA A 314 2.59 -3.28 5.15
C ALA A 314 3.65 -3.09 6.25
N ASP A 315 4.32 -4.18 6.59
CA ASP A 315 5.43 -4.21 7.55
C ASP A 315 6.77 -4.48 6.82
N LEU A 316 7.59 -3.43 6.65
CA LEU A 316 8.92 -3.49 6.06
C LEU A 316 9.95 -3.85 7.14
N ARG A 317 10.06 -5.12 7.47
CA ARG A 317 10.90 -5.62 8.57
C ARG A 317 12.36 -5.76 8.23
N GLY A 318 12.62 -6.26 7.02
CA GLY A 318 13.99 -6.51 6.59
C GLY A 318 14.74 -5.23 6.23
N ASP A 319 16.06 -5.25 6.42
CA ASP A 319 16.92 -4.17 5.92
C ASP A 319 16.83 -4.11 4.40
N ASP A 320 16.90 -2.90 3.84
CA ASP A 320 16.85 -2.64 2.40
C ASP A 320 15.55 -3.14 1.71
N ALA A 321 14.47 -3.41 2.47
CA ALA A 321 13.16 -3.76 1.92
C ALA A 321 12.55 -2.55 1.20
N ARG A 322 11.78 -2.84 0.14
CA ARG A 322 11.14 -1.80 -0.66
C ARG A 322 9.69 -2.12 -0.96
N LEU A 323 8.82 -1.14 -0.73
CA LEU A 323 7.41 -1.15 -1.10
C LEU A 323 7.11 0.01 -2.04
N ASP A 324 6.51 -0.28 -3.18
CA ASP A 324 5.96 0.72 -4.10
C ASP A 324 4.45 0.47 -4.25
N ILE A 325 3.62 1.46 -3.93
CA ILE A 325 2.16 1.42 -4.12
C ILE A 325 1.80 2.45 -5.18
N ASP A 326 1.18 1.99 -6.26
CA ASP A 326 0.73 2.83 -7.37
C ASP A 326 -0.78 2.67 -7.55
N THR A 327 -1.54 3.73 -7.33
CA THR A 327 -3.00 3.73 -7.39
C THR A 327 -3.50 4.64 -8.49
N ARG A 328 -4.26 4.06 -9.41
CA ARG A 328 -5.00 4.78 -10.46
C ARG A 328 -6.49 4.63 -10.20
N TYR A 329 -7.20 5.74 -10.09
CA TYR A 329 -8.62 5.67 -9.78
C TYR A 329 -9.45 6.68 -10.58
N LEU A 330 -10.70 6.28 -10.81
CA LEU A 330 -11.73 7.13 -11.38
C LEU A 330 -12.92 7.19 -10.42
N GLY A 331 -13.37 8.40 -10.09
CA GLY A 331 -14.66 8.65 -9.46
C GLY A 331 -15.57 9.35 -10.46
N HIS A 332 -16.76 8.81 -10.68
CA HIS A 332 -17.72 9.34 -11.65
C HIS A 332 -19.15 9.27 -11.07
N ALA A 333 -20.04 10.14 -11.51
CA ALA A 333 -21.40 10.25 -11.00
C ALA A 333 -21.43 10.43 -9.46
N SER A 334 -22.03 9.53 -8.69
CA SER A 334 -22.08 9.55 -7.23
C SER A 334 -21.23 8.44 -6.60
N GLN A 335 -20.20 7.98 -7.30
CA GLN A 335 -19.33 6.92 -6.81
C GLN A 335 -18.51 7.36 -5.61
N GLN A 336 -18.27 6.41 -4.70
CA GLN A 336 -17.45 6.59 -3.52
C GLN A 336 -16.17 5.76 -3.63
N ARG A 337 -15.03 6.41 -3.31
CA ARG A 337 -13.69 5.81 -3.25
C ARG A 337 -13.11 6.06 -1.87
N ASP A 338 -12.72 5.01 -1.20
CA ASP A 338 -12.11 5.10 0.13
C ASP A 338 -10.84 4.26 0.15
N PHE A 339 -9.70 4.91 0.42
CA PHE A 339 -8.38 4.30 0.45
C PHE A 339 -7.73 4.49 1.81
N ASN A 340 -7.07 3.45 2.30
CA ASN A 340 -6.22 3.50 3.49
C ASN A 340 -4.94 2.71 3.26
N TYR A 341 -3.82 3.39 3.22
CA TYR A 341 -2.50 2.79 3.04
C TYR A 341 -1.64 3.06 4.27
N VAL A 342 -1.11 2.02 4.87
CA VAL A 342 -0.24 2.08 6.04
C VAL A 342 1.06 1.35 5.73
N ALA A 343 2.19 1.97 6.03
CA ALA A 343 3.50 1.35 5.87
C ALA A 343 4.34 1.54 7.13
N HIS A 344 4.67 0.44 7.80
CA HIS A 344 5.53 0.41 8.98
C HIS A 344 6.97 0.11 8.55
N GLN A 345 7.84 1.10 8.55
CA GLN A 345 9.25 0.95 8.20
C GLN A 345 10.07 0.62 9.46
N ARG A 346 10.37 -0.68 9.67
CA ARG A 346 11.13 -1.19 10.84
C ARG A 346 12.57 -1.54 10.52
N GLY A 347 12.84 -2.02 9.30
CA GLY A 347 14.17 -2.30 8.80
C GLY A 347 14.96 -1.02 8.50
N ARG A 348 16.26 -1.12 8.41
CA ARG A 348 17.14 0.00 8.03
C ARG A 348 17.18 0.17 6.52
N ARG A 349 17.29 1.42 6.04
CA ARG A 349 17.38 1.78 4.62
C ARG A 349 16.20 1.25 3.81
N THR A 350 15.05 1.09 4.44
CA THR A 350 13.82 0.72 3.76
C THR A 350 13.30 1.88 2.91
N VAL A 351 12.59 1.56 1.86
CA VAL A 351 11.98 2.55 0.97
C VAL A 351 10.49 2.24 0.82
N CYS A 352 9.65 3.24 1.09
CA CYS A 352 8.23 3.19 0.81
C CYS A 352 7.84 4.34 -0.10
N ASN A 353 7.26 4.05 -1.26
CA ASN A 353 6.66 5.04 -2.14
C ASN A 353 5.17 4.75 -2.30
N LEU A 354 4.36 5.75 -2.05
CA LEU A 354 2.92 5.74 -2.28
C LEU A 354 2.63 6.81 -3.35
N ASP A 355 2.15 6.40 -4.52
CA ASP A 355 1.75 7.27 -5.62
C ASP A 355 0.27 7.03 -5.94
N ALA A 356 -0.57 8.06 -5.83
CA ALA A 356 -1.99 7.97 -6.11
C ALA A 356 -2.39 9.03 -7.13
N ASN A 357 -2.96 8.58 -8.26
CA ASN A 357 -3.39 9.48 -9.31
C ASN A 357 -4.84 9.18 -9.71
N GLY A 358 -5.65 10.22 -9.78
CA GLY A 358 -7.06 10.01 -10.09
C GLY A 358 -7.78 11.19 -10.73
N VAL A 359 -8.92 10.85 -11.29
CA VAL A 359 -9.87 11.80 -11.85
C VAL A 359 -11.17 11.67 -11.08
N LEU A 360 -11.71 12.79 -10.63
CA LEU A 360 -13.01 12.87 -9.96
C LEU A 360 -13.95 13.74 -10.79
N ALA A 361 -15.12 13.20 -11.11
CA ALA A 361 -16.13 13.83 -11.95
C ALA A 361 -17.53 13.66 -11.33
N GLY A 362 -18.49 14.49 -11.75
CA GLY A 362 -19.86 14.46 -11.25
C GLY A 362 -19.96 14.87 -9.78
N GLU A 363 -20.58 14.01 -8.96
CA GLU A 363 -20.75 14.19 -7.52
C GLU A 363 -19.99 13.09 -6.75
N SER A 364 -18.91 12.59 -7.34
CA SER A 364 -18.13 11.52 -6.72
C SER A 364 -17.38 12.00 -5.49
N GLU A 365 -17.15 11.06 -4.58
CA GLU A 365 -16.43 11.31 -3.33
C GLU A 365 -15.17 10.44 -3.26
N LYS A 366 -14.06 11.00 -2.79
CA LYS A 366 -12.85 10.25 -2.50
C LYS A 366 -12.30 10.64 -1.13
N THR A 367 -11.89 9.63 -0.34
CA THR A 367 -11.05 9.78 0.83
C THR A 367 -9.80 8.93 0.63
N LEU A 368 -8.60 9.53 0.75
CA LEU A 368 -7.32 8.82 0.78
C LEU A 368 -6.65 9.10 2.12
N ARG A 369 -6.30 8.04 2.82
CA ARG A 369 -5.47 8.07 4.03
C ARG A 369 -4.15 7.38 3.68
N GLY A 370 -3.04 8.08 3.85
CA GLY A 370 -1.71 7.54 3.67
C GLY A 370 -0.92 7.71 4.98
N THR A 371 -0.47 6.62 5.57
CA THR A 371 0.34 6.66 6.78
C THR A 371 1.68 5.99 6.52
N ILE A 372 2.76 6.74 6.71
CA ILE A 372 4.12 6.22 6.70
C ILE A 372 4.66 6.33 8.13
N GLU A 373 4.94 5.20 8.74
CA GLU A 373 5.53 5.12 10.07
C GLU A 373 7.01 4.77 9.98
N LEU A 374 7.87 5.70 10.40
CA LEU A 374 9.31 5.55 10.49
C LEU A 374 9.64 5.13 11.93
N VAL A 375 9.60 3.81 12.17
CA VAL A 375 9.73 3.21 13.51
C VAL A 375 11.15 3.37 14.01
N HIS A 376 11.31 3.60 15.33
CA HIS A 376 12.61 3.69 15.96
C HIS A 376 13.54 2.52 15.62
N GLY A 377 14.72 2.81 15.09
CA GLY A 377 15.69 1.82 14.59
C GLY A 377 15.79 1.71 13.06
N CYS A 378 14.87 2.33 12.30
CA CYS A 378 14.81 2.25 10.83
C CYS A 378 15.81 3.21 10.11
N LYS A 379 17.00 3.42 10.64
CA LYS A 379 17.99 4.36 10.11
C LYS A 379 18.21 4.27 8.61
N GLY A 380 18.27 5.43 7.96
CA GLY A 380 18.49 5.57 6.52
C GLY A 380 17.24 5.27 5.70
N SER A 381 16.09 5.06 6.34
CA SER A 381 14.83 4.78 5.62
C SER A 381 14.22 6.04 5.01
N VAL A 382 13.53 5.84 3.90
CA VAL A 382 12.86 6.92 3.14
C VAL A 382 11.41 6.53 2.89
N GLY A 383 10.49 7.43 3.26
CA GLY A 383 9.08 7.32 2.94
C GLY A 383 8.63 8.50 2.08
N SER A 384 7.87 8.25 1.04
CA SER A 384 7.35 9.28 0.15
C SER A 384 5.90 8.98 -0.23
N GLU A 385 5.03 9.97 -0.05
CA GLU A 385 3.66 9.94 -0.52
C GLU A 385 3.45 11.07 -1.53
N GLN A 386 2.89 10.72 -2.69
CA GLN A 386 2.55 11.67 -3.75
C GLN A 386 1.12 11.42 -4.20
N GLU A 387 0.31 12.47 -4.23
CA GLU A 387 -1.03 12.38 -4.80
C GLU A 387 -1.21 13.41 -5.90
N THR A 388 -1.85 13.01 -7.01
CA THR A 388 -2.28 13.90 -8.08
C THR A 388 -3.77 13.66 -8.37
N VAL A 389 -4.60 14.68 -8.19
CA VAL A 389 -6.05 14.59 -8.41
C VAL A 389 -6.51 15.65 -9.38
N LEU A 390 -7.16 15.23 -10.46
CA LEU A 390 -7.90 16.11 -11.33
C LEU A 390 -9.37 16.16 -10.90
N LEU A 391 -9.85 17.33 -10.51
CA LEU A 391 -11.24 17.58 -10.20
C LEU A 391 -11.92 18.12 -11.46
N ALA A 392 -12.69 17.24 -12.13
CA ALA A 392 -13.35 17.60 -13.38
C ALA A 392 -14.68 18.33 -13.15
N ASP A 393 -15.30 18.19 -11.97
CA ASP A 393 -16.54 18.86 -11.57
C ASP A 393 -16.37 19.58 -10.22
N GLU A 394 -17.07 20.69 -10.02
CA GLU A 394 -17.04 21.46 -8.76
C GLU A 394 -17.80 20.78 -7.61
N ARG A 395 -18.64 19.79 -7.90
CA ARG A 395 -19.45 19.05 -6.93
C ARG A 395 -18.75 17.86 -6.30
N VAL A 396 -17.57 17.53 -6.77
CA VAL A 396 -16.79 16.42 -6.23
C VAL A 396 -16.33 16.70 -4.79
N ALA A 397 -16.29 15.67 -3.95
CA ALA A 397 -15.72 15.75 -2.61
C ALA A 397 -14.38 14.99 -2.57
N ASN A 398 -13.29 15.73 -2.44
CA ASN A 398 -11.95 15.16 -2.31
C ASN A 398 -11.39 15.38 -0.90
N ARG A 399 -10.98 14.31 -0.23
CA ARG A 399 -10.36 14.33 1.09
C ARG A 399 -9.04 13.56 1.02
N THR A 400 -7.96 14.19 1.46
CA THR A 400 -6.62 13.59 1.51
C THR A 400 -6.06 13.79 2.91
N VAL A 401 -5.59 12.72 3.53
CA VAL A 401 -5.11 12.69 4.91
C VAL A 401 -3.73 12.01 4.95
N PRO A 402 -2.67 12.75 4.58
CA PRO A 402 -1.30 12.24 4.69
C PRO A 402 -0.84 12.29 6.14
N VAL A 403 -0.20 11.22 6.62
CA VAL A 403 0.36 11.12 7.97
C VAL A 403 1.77 10.53 7.91
N ILE A 404 2.71 11.22 8.54
CA ILE A 404 4.07 10.69 8.78
C ILE A 404 4.27 10.60 10.28
N LEU A 405 4.37 9.37 10.78
CA LEU A 405 4.76 9.08 12.17
C LEU A 405 6.27 8.84 12.17
N CYS A 406 7.02 9.65 12.89
CA CYS A 406 8.48 9.61 12.84
C CYS A 406 9.06 9.50 14.26
N ASP A 407 9.71 8.37 14.54
CA ASP A 407 10.41 8.08 15.80
C ASP A 407 11.90 7.76 15.56
N GLU A 408 12.48 8.25 14.48
CA GLU A 408 13.90 8.07 14.13
C GLU A 408 14.47 9.36 13.52
N ASP A 409 15.69 9.72 13.90
CA ASP A 409 16.33 10.97 13.47
C ASP A 409 16.99 10.88 12.07
N ASP A 410 17.53 9.72 11.71
CA ASP A 410 18.28 9.51 10.47
C ASP A 410 17.37 8.90 9.38
N VAL A 411 16.34 9.62 9.00
CA VAL A 411 15.33 9.20 8.01
C VAL A 411 14.84 10.37 7.16
N ALA A 412 14.15 10.08 6.07
CA ALA A 412 13.45 11.08 5.26
C ALA A 412 11.98 10.69 5.05
N GLY A 413 11.07 11.57 5.45
CA GLY A 413 9.64 11.45 5.19
C GLY A 413 9.17 12.63 4.35
N ASN A 414 8.52 12.36 3.21
CA ASN A 414 8.01 13.37 2.31
C ASN A 414 6.56 13.08 1.97
N HIS A 415 5.74 14.12 1.88
CA HIS A 415 4.43 14.03 1.26
C HIS A 415 4.18 15.21 0.34
N GLY A 416 3.40 14.98 -0.71
CA GLY A 416 3.00 16.01 -1.66
C GLY A 416 1.63 15.69 -2.24
N ALA A 417 0.80 16.73 -2.43
CA ALA A 417 -0.47 16.59 -3.11
C ALA A 417 -0.63 17.69 -4.15
N THR A 418 -0.97 17.28 -5.37
CA THR A 418 -1.36 18.17 -6.44
C THR A 418 -2.85 17.98 -6.72
N ILE A 419 -3.68 18.90 -6.27
CA ILE A 419 -5.12 18.85 -6.45
C ILE A 419 -5.51 20.02 -7.34
N GLY A 420 -6.05 19.72 -8.51
CA GLY A 420 -6.34 20.75 -9.50
C GLY A 420 -7.70 20.59 -10.18
N HIS A 421 -8.36 21.71 -10.42
CA HIS A 421 -9.50 21.80 -11.34
C HIS A 421 -9.00 22.14 -12.74
N VAL A 422 -9.78 21.75 -13.75
CA VAL A 422 -9.59 22.31 -15.10
C VAL A 422 -9.88 23.82 -15.03
N ARG A 423 -8.85 24.63 -15.30
CA ARG A 423 -8.96 26.08 -15.16
C ARG A 423 -9.99 26.68 -16.13
N PRO A 424 -10.71 27.75 -15.75
CA PRO A 424 -11.68 28.40 -16.62
C PRO A 424 -11.09 28.81 -17.98
N GLU A 425 -9.81 29.23 -18.02
CA GLU A 425 -9.13 29.60 -19.28
C GLU A 425 -8.89 28.38 -20.18
N GLN A 426 -8.63 27.19 -19.59
CA GLN A 426 -8.49 25.93 -20.33
C GLN A 426 -9.84 25.51 -20.90
N LEU A 427 -10.91 25.58 -20.10
CA LEU A 427 -12.28 25.31 -20.56
C LEU A 427 -12.67 26.30 -21.68
N PHE A 428 -12.37 27.59 -21.54
CA PHE A 428 -12.61 28.60 -22.58
C PHE A 428 -11.83 28.27 -23.86
N TYR A 429 -10.55 27.87 -23.74
CA TYR A 429 -9.75 27.46 -24.90
C TYR A 429 -10.36 26.23 -25.58
N LEU A 430 -10.74 25.21 -24.84
CA LEU A 430 -11.40 24.01 -25.38
C LEU A 430 -12.72 24.38 -26.07
N ALA A 431 -13.55 25.22 -25.42
CA ALA A 431 -14.80 25.71 -26.01
C ALA A 431 -14.57 26.50 -27.29
N SER A 432 -13.51 27.30 -27.37
CA SER A 432 -13.13 28.02 -28.59
C SER A 432 -12.73 27.09 -29.74
N ARG A 433 -12.39 25.85 -29.46
CA ARG A 433 -12.09 24.78 -30.42
C ARG A 433 -13.28 23.86 -30.68
N GLY A 434 -14.46 24.17 -30.11
CA GLY A 434 -15.69 23.41 -30.30
C GLY A 434 -15.87 22.24 -29.35
N ILE A 435 -15.01 22.13 -28.30
CA ILE A 435 -15.13 21.10 -27.26
C ILE A 435 -15.93 21.71 -26.11
N SER A 436 -17.10 21.15 -25.83
CA SER A 436 -17.94 21.59 -24.71
C SER A 436 -17.31 21.22 -23.37
N PRO A 437 -17.73 21.84 -22.24
CA PRO A 437 -17.29 21.39 -20.91
C PRO A 437 -17.56 19.91 -20.65
N ASP A 438 -18.71 19.40 -21.06
CA ASP A 438 -19.08 17.99 -20.93
C ASP A 438 -18.17 17.06 -21.76
N ASP A 439 -17.79 17.50 -22.99
CA ASP A 439 -16.84 16.76 -23.82
C ASP A 439 -15.43 16.79 -23.22
N ALA A 440 -15.04 17.91 -22.57
CA ALA A 440 -13.76 18.02 -21.89
C ALA A 440 -13.70 17.07 -20.68
N GLU A 441 -14.76 16.98 -19.87
CA GLU A 441 -14.87 15.99 -18.79
C GLU A 441 -14.75 14.56 -19.32
N ARG A 442 -15.45 14.25 -20.41
CA ARG A 442 -15.36 12.94 -21.07
C ARG A 442 -13.96 12.59 -21.55
N LEU A 443 -13.17 13.55 -22.02
CA LEU A 443 -11.77 13.30 -22.41
C LEU A 443 -10.93 12.79 -21.25
N PHE A 444 -11.08 13.36 -20.05
CA PHE A 444 -10.33 12.91 -18.87
C PHE A 444 -10.77 11.52 -18.42
N ILE A 445 -12.07 11.26 -18.42
CA ILE A 445 -12.60 9.93 -18.11
C ILE A 445 -12.11 8.90 -19.14
N THR A 446 -12.14 9.25 -20.44
CA THR A 446 -11.64 8.39 -21.52
C THR A 446 -10.16 8.06 -21.33
N ALA A 447 -9.33 9.07 -21.02
CA ALA A 447 -7.90 8.87 -20.79
C ALA A 447 -7.63 7.91 -19.61
N SER A 448 -8.43 7.95 -18.54
CA SER A 448 -8.32 7.00 -17.43
C SER A 448 -8.62 5.56 -17.85
N PHE A 449 -9.62 5.35 -18.71
CA PHE A 449 -9.92 4.03 -19.26
C PHE A 449 -8.85 3.53 -20.24
N GLU A 450 -8.33 4.41 -21.10
CA GLU A 450 -7.25 4.08 -22.03
C GLU A 450 -5.97 3.69 -21.29
N GLU A 451 -5.58 4.46 -20.28
CA GLU A 451 -4.45 4.12 -19.41
C GLU A 451 -4.63 2.77 -18.75
N ALA A 452 -5.81 2.51 -18.19
CA ALA A 452 -6.11 1.22 -17.56
C ALA A 452 -6.11 0.06 -18.56
N ALA A 453 -6.60 0.26 -19.78
CA ALA A 453 -6.59 -0.77 -20.84
C ALA A 453 -5.17 -1.07 -21.32
N ILE A 454 -4.31 -0.05 -21.45
CA ILE A 454 -2.91 -0.21 -21.85
C ILE A 454 -2.13 -0.97 -20.77
N ASN A 455 -2.37 -0.66 -19.49
CA ASN A 455 -1.65 -1.23 -18.36
C ASN A 455 -2.31 -2.50 -17.79
N ALA A 456 -3.37 -3.00 -18.41
CA ALA A 456 -4.05 -4.22 -17.96
C ALA A 456 -3.10 -5.43 -17.95
N PRO A 457 -3.07 -6.23 -16.86
CA PRO A 457 -2.12 -7.32 -16.70
C PRO A 457 -2.33 -8.47 -17.68
N ASP A 458 -3.54 -8.62 -18.21
CA ASP A 458 -3.92 -9.64 -19.16
C ASP A 458 -5.02 -9.17 -20.13
N GLN A 459 -5.23 -9.92 -21.23
CA GLN A 459 -6.20 -9.58 -22.25
C GLN A 459 -7.64 -9.58 -21.71
N ARG A 460 -8.00 -10.48 -20.78
CA ARG A 460 -9.36 -10.57 -20.23
C ARG A 460 -9.66 -9.36 -19.34
N THR A 461 -8.70 -8.93 -18.55
CA THR A 461 -8.80 -7.69 -17.76
C THR A 461 -8.94 -6.46 -18.67
N ARG A 462 -8.18 -6.40 -19.78
CA ARG A 462 -8.35 -5.34 -20.80
C ARG A 462 -9.76 -5.32 -21.36
N LEU A 463 -10.32 -6.47 -21.69
CA LEU A 463 -11.71 -6.58 -22.19
C LEU A 463 -12.72 -6.12 -21.14
N SER A 464 -12.48 -6.40 -19.85
CA SER A 464 -13.34 -5.92 -18.76
C SER A 464 -13.31 -4.40 -18.65
N VAL A 465 -12.14 -3.78 -18.77
CA VAL A 465 -11.97 -2.32 -18.83
C VAL A 465 -12.73 -1.74 -20.02
N THR A 466 -12.55 -2.31 -21.22
CA THR A 466 -13.24 -1.88 -22.45
C THR A 466 -14.77 -2.00 -22.32
N ARG A 467 -15.26 -3.11 -21.74
CA ARG A 467 -16.68 -3.31 -21.49
C ARG A 467 -17.24 -2.26 -20.55
N LEU A 468 -16.55 -1.97 -19.45
CA LEU A 468 -16.97 -0.94 -18.49
C LEU A 468 -17.01 0.45 -19.13
N ALA A 469 -16.00 0.80 -19.94
CA ALA A 469 -15.97 2.04 -20.71
C ALA A 469 -17.17 2.14 -21.66
N ALA A 470 -17.44 1.08 -22.43
CA ALA A 470 -18.57 1.01 -23.35
C ALA A 470 -19.92 1.15 -22.64
N ALA A 471 -20.10 0.53 -21.46
CA ALA A 471 -21.30 0.67 -20.63
C ALA A 471 -21.55 2.12 -20.19
N ARG A 472 -20.51 2.97 -20.16
CA ARG A 472 -20.58 4.41 -19.89
C ARG A 472 -20.60 5.29 -21.15
N GLY A 473 -20.75 4.65 -22.32
CA GLY A 473 -20.78 5.35 -23.62
C GLY A 473 -19.41 5.95 -23.99
N ILE A 474 -18.33 5.35 -23.51
CA ILE A 474 -16.95 5.72 -23.82
C ILE A 474 -16.38 4.69 -24.77
N GLU A 475 -15.95 5.15 -25.95
CA GLU A 475 -15.22 4.32 -26.91
C GLU A 475 -13.72 4.53 -26.66
N ILE A 476 -13.01 3.46 -26.34
CA ILE A 476 -11.54 3.46 -26.27
C ILE A 476 -10.98 2.72 -27.47
N GLU A 477 -9.92 3.24 -28.06
CA GLU A 477 -9.28 2.57 -29.18
C GLU A 477 -8.70 1.21 -28.72
N GLU A 478 -9.04 0.14 -29.44
CA GLU A 478 -8.37 -1.13 -29.22
C GLU A 478 -6.89 -0.94 -29.56
N ALA A 479 -6.05 -0.86 -28.54
CA ALA A 479 -4.61 -0.87 -28.76
C ALA A 479 -4.26 -2.16 -29.49
N VAL A 480 -3.97 -2.03 -30.78
CA VAL A 480 -3.47 -3.16 -31.61
C VAL A 480 -2.19 -3.65 -30.94
N ALA A 481 -2.25 -4.87 -30.39
CA ALA A 481 -1.13 -5.54 -29.74
C ALA A 481 -0.08 -5.99 -30.77
#